data_5d1350b64a1b5a045cad020b9cf5e9a1
#
_entry.id   5d1350b64a1b5a045cad020b9cf5e9a1
#
_cell.length_a   1.000
_cell.length_b   1.000
_cell.length_c   1.000
_cell.angle_alpha   90.00
_cell.angle_beta   90.00
_cell.angle_gamma   90.00
#
_symmetry.space_group_name_H-M   'P 1'
#
loop_
_entity.id
_entity.type
_entity.pdbx_description
1 polymer ?
#
loop_
_entity_poly.entity_id
_entity_poly.type
_entity_poly.pdbx_seq_one_letter_code
_entity_poly.pdbx_strand_id
1 'polypeptide(L)'
;MRTIVMTGGTSGIGEVAARQILATPDTRLLLGTRGRGQDGAESVRLDLTRLADVRSFVEGVNDRLGTSEIDALVLNAGENQPNGDGRTPDGFETSFVVNYLAHYLLLRLLSPRLADGAVVSLTTSGTHDPEEDTMLPPPRHADAALLAHPDRDPDRDAEPRVAAGRAYSAANLCTILAVRALALQPEVVAKNVTVLAYDPGPTPGTGLLRNAPAVANVAWRVFGGLLRRMVRRYNSKEAGGAHLGAIALGRVNPPAGRYYAAVRRDALTWLEPSKLARDDRVRDVLWRDSASLVGLQP
;
A
#
# COMPACT_ATOMS: atom_id res chain seq x y z
N MET A 1 2.86 11.04 -23.29
CA MET A 1 3.46 11.26 -21.95
C MET A 1 2.67 10.44 -20.98
N ARG A 2 3.33 9.55 -20.23
CA ARG A 2 2.70 8.64 -19.25
C ARG A 2 2.53 9.36 -17.90
N THR A 3 1.32 9.45 -17.40
CA THR A 3 1.02 10.11 -16.12
C THR A 3 0.87 9.09 -14.99
N ILE A 4 1.67 9.25 -13.96
CA ILE A 4 1.71 8.36 -12.79
C ILE A 4 1.30 9.14 -11.55
N VAL A 5 0.34 8.63 -10.78
CA VAL A 5 -0.03 9.15 -9.46
C VAL A 5 0.52 8.21 -8.41
N MET A 6 1.26 8.72 -7.43
CA MET A 6 1.95 7.88 -6.45
C MET A 6 1.83 8.42 -5.03
N THR A 7 1.66 7.55 -4.05
CA THR A 7 1.84 7.83 -2.62
C THR A 7 3.13 7.20 -2.11
N GLY A 8 3.75 7.80 -1.08
CA GLY A 8 4.92 7.23 -0.41
C GLY A 8 6.20 7.20 -1.25
N GLY A 9 6.37 8.15 -2.18
CA GLY A 9 7.56 8.25 -3.04
C GLY A 9 8.73 9.07 -2.47
N THR A 10 8.69 9.50 -1.21
CA THR A 10 9.71 10.39 -0.62
C THR A 10 10.77 9.69 0.23
N SER A 11 10.61 8.39 0.47
CA SER A 11 11.56 7.60 1.28
C SER A 11 11.47 6.11 0.94
N GLY A 12 12.47 5.34 1.38
CA GLY A 12 12.45 3.87 1.28
C GLY A 12 12.38 3.37 -0.16
N ILE A 13 11.62 2.29 -0.37
CA ILE A 13 11.44 1.68 -1.70
C ILE A 13 10.73 2.63 -2.67
N GLY A 14 9.77 3.41 -2.16
CA GLY A 14 9.02 4.37 -2.98
C GLY A 14 9.90 5.49 -3.53
N GLU A 15 10.90 5.94 -2.78
CA GLU A 15 11.88 6.91 -3.27
C GLU A 15 12.70 6.36 -4.44
N VAL A 16 13.11 5.09 -4.38
CA VAL A 16 13.84 4.44 -5.48
C VAL A 16 12.94 4.32 -6.71
N ALA A 17 11.67 3.91 -6.52
CA ALA A 17 10.69 3.83 -7.59
C ALA A 17 10.42 5.20 -8.22
N ALA A 18 10.21 6.24 -7.41
CA ALA A 18 9.96 7.60 -7.90
C ALA A 18 11.14 8.13 -8.72
N ARG A 19 12.38 7.92 -8.28
CA ARG A 19 13.57 8.29 -9.06
C ARG A 19 13.66 7.56 -10.38
N GLN A 20 13.33 6.27 -10.44
CA GLN A 20 13.30 5.50 -11.68
C GLN A 20 12.22 6.03 -12.64
N ILE A 21 11.03 6.37 -12.14
CA ILE A 21 9.95 6.97 -12.91
C ILE A 21 10.42 8.30 -13.51
N LEU A 22 10.96 9.20 -12.68
CA LEU A 22 11.42 10.53 -13.09
C LEU A 22 12.60 10.49 -14.09
N ALA A 23 13.43 9.46 -14.03
CA ALA A 23 14.52 9.23 -14.98
C ALA A 23 14.04 8.62 -16.33
N THR A 24 12.77 8.22 -16.43
CA THR A 24 12.21 7.65 -17.66
C THR A 24 11.64 8.77 -18.54
N PRO A 25 12.06 8.93 -19.80
CA PRO A 25 11.52 9.93 -20.71
C PRO A 25 10.00 9.83 -20.85
N ASP A 26 9.35 10.94 -21.16
CA ASP A 26 7.90 11.03 -21.40
C ASP A 26 7.04 10.53 -20.22
N THR A 27 7.54 10.65 -19.00
CA THR A 27 6.79 10.39 -17.78
C THR A 27 6.52 11.66 -17.00
N ARG A 28 5.36 11.70 -16.33
CA ARG A 28 4.91 12.74 -15.41
C ARG A 28 4.54 12.07 -14.10
N LEU A 29 5.08 12.54 -12.99
CA LEU A 29 4.81 12.00 -11.65
C LEU A 29 4.08 13.02 -10.79
N LEU A 30 2.82 12.73 -10.44
CA LEU A 30 2.06 13.40 -9.39
C LEU A 30 2.27 12.68 -8.06
N LEU A 31 2.95 13.32 -7.11
CA LEU A 31 3.38 12.70 -5.88
C LEU A 31 2.64 13.24 -4.66
N GLY A 32 1.86 12.39 -4.00
CA GLY A 32 1.24 12.68 -2.71
C GLY A 32 2.27 12.72 -1.58
N THR A 33 2.38 13.89 -0.89
CA THR A 33 3.35 14.08 0.18
C THR A 33 2.86 15.05 1.25
N ARG A 34 3.30 14.85 2.50
CA ARG A 34 3.05 15.78 3.63
C ARG A 34 3.98 17.00 3.61
N GLY A 35 5.10 16.91 2.93
CA GLY A 35 6.13 17.95 2.90
C GLY A 35 6.77 18.11 1.53
N ARG A 36 8.09 18.34 1.50
CA ARG A 36 8.82 18.43 0.24
C ARG A 36 8.76 17.09 -0.50
N GLY A 37 8.40 17.14 -1.78
CA GLY A 37 8.44 16.01 -2.69
C GLY A 37 9.83 15.70 -3.23
N GLN A 38 9.87 15.00 -4.33
CA GLN A 38 11.10 14.73 -5.10
C GLN A 38 11.29 15.79 -6.18
N ASP A 39 12.53 16.17 -6.44
CA ASP A 39 12.85 17.09 -7.52
C ASP A 39 12.43 16.46 -8.87
N GLY A 40 11.69 17.22 -9.67
CA GLY A 40 11.08 16.75 -10.92
C GLY A 40 9.67 16.17 -10.79
N ALA A 41 9.18 15.87 -9.57
CA ALA A 41 7.82 15.45 -9.36
C ALA A 41 6.90 16.66 -9.06
N GLU A 42 5.66 16.58 -9.53
CA GLU A 42 4.60 17.49 -9.14
C GLU A 42 4.03 17.07 -7.78
N SER A 43 4.41 17.79 -6.73
CA SER A 43 3.95 17.48 -5.38
C SER A 43 2.53 17.98 -5.15
N VAL A 44 1.69 17.12 -4.61
CA VAL A 44 0.34 17.42 -4.13
C VAL A 44 0.27 17.07 -2.65
N ARG A 45 -0.26 17.99 -1.82
CA ARG A 45 -0.37 17.75 -0.38
C ARG A 45 -1.26 16.54 -0.10
N LEU A 46 -0.78 15.63 0.76
CA LEU A 46 -1.52 14.44 1.19
C LEU A 46 -1.09 14.03 2.59
N ASP A 47 -2.04 13.99 3.51
CA ASP A 47 -1.92 13.30 4.79
C ASP A 47 -2.94 12.17 4.87
N LEU A 48 -2.46 10.93 4.79
CA LEU A 48 -3.31 9.73 4.81
C LEU A 48 -4.02 9.49 6.15
N THR A 49 -3.61 10.20 7.21
CA THR A 49 -4.31 10.12 8.51
C THR A 49 -5.62 10.91 8.53
N ARG A 50 -5.92 11.68 7.46
CA ARG A 50 -7.10 12.55 7.35
C ARG A 50 -7.85 12.28 6.06
N LEU A 51 -9.04 11.73 6.15
CA LEU A 51 -9.85 11.43 4.96
C LEU A 51 -10.23 12.69 4.17
N ALA A 52 -10.34 13.86 4.84
CA ALA A 52 -10.53 15.14 4.17
C ALA A 52 -9.31 15.52 3.30
N ASP A 53 -8.08 15.33 3.79
CA ASP A 53 -6.85 15.59 3.02
C ASP A 53 -6.73 14.65 1.81
N VAL A 54 -7.22 13.40 1.94
CA VAL A 54 -7.30 12.44 0.83
C VAL A 54 -8.23 12.96 -0.28
N ARG A 55 -9.39 13.51 0.08
CA ARG A 55 -10.32 14.11 -0.90
C ARG A 55 -9.71 15.35 -1.57
N SER A 56 -9.13 16.24 -0.80
CA SER A 56 -8.43 17.43 -1.33
C SER A 56 -7.24 17.06 -2.24
N PHE A 57 -6.54 15.97 -1.92
CA PHE A 57 -5.51 15.42 -2.80
C PHE A 57 -6.08 14.99 -4.15
N VAL A 58 -7.22 14.29 -4.16
CA VAL A 58 -7.89 13.86 -5.39
C VAL A 58 -8.32 15.06 -6.23
N GLU A 59 -8.86 16.10 -5.61
CA GLU A 59 -9.19 17.37 -6.28
C GLU A 59 -7.92 17.98 -6.92
N GLY A 60 -6.84 18.12 -6.15
CA GLY A 60 -5.58 18.64 -6.64
C GLY A 60 -4.92 17.79 -7.73
N VAL A 61 -5.13 16.47 -7.74
CA VAL A 61 -4.73 15.59 -8.84
C VAL A 61 -5.59 15.86 -10.08
N ASN A 62 -6.92 15.92 -9.93
CA ASN A 62 -7.83 16.18 -11.04
C ASN A 62 -7.58 17.51 -11.72
N ASP A 63 -7.29 18.57 -10.95
CA ASP A 63 -6.95 19.91 -11.48
C ASP A 63 -5.67 19.84 -12.35
N ARG A 64 -4.66 19.05 -11.93
CA ARG A 64 -3.40 18.90 -12.68
C ARG A 64 -3.55 17.98 -13.88
N LEU A 65 -4.43 17.00 -13.80
CA LEU A 65 -4.72 16.11 -14.94
C LEU A 65 -5.43 16.86 -16.07
N GLY A 66 -6.37 17.76 -15.75
CA GLY A 66 -7.24 18.36 -16.76
C GLY A 66 -7.99 17.25 -17.53
N THR A 67 -7.73 17.14 -18.84
CA THR A 67 -8.30 16.11 -19.72
C THR A 67 -7.46 14.84 -19.79
N SER A 68 -6.26 14.82 -19.22
CA SER A 68 -5.38 13.65 -19.21
C SER A 68 -5.91 12.55 -18.27
N GLU A 69 -5.52 11.32 -18.53
CA GLU A 69 -5.85 10.16 -17.73
C GLU A 69 -4.64 9.67 -16.92
N ILE A 70 -4.87 8.76 -15.99
CA ILE A 70 -3.85 8.15 -15.13
C ILE A 70 -3.42 6.82 -15.76
N ASP A 71 -2.17 6.75 -16.21
CA ASP A 71 -1.58 5.52 -16.75
C ASP A 71 -1.09 4.56 -15.66
N ALA A 72 -0.75 5.08 -14.49
CA ALA A 72 -0.48 4.23 -13.32
C ALA A 72 -0.87 4.92 -12.01
N LEU A 73 -1.51 4.16 -11.11
CA LEU A 73 -1.83 4.55 -9.75
C LEU A 73 -1.05 3.65 -8.78
N VAL A 74 -0.07 4.24 -8.06
CA VAL A 74 0.85 3.52 -7.17
C VAL A 74 0.60 3.93 -5.73
N LEU A 75 -0.11 3.10 -4.99
CA LEU A 75 -0.48 3.33 -3.60
C LEU A 75 0.51 2.59 -2.69
N ASN A 76 1.64 3.26 -2.38
CA ASN A 76 2.77 2.65 -1.70
C ASN A 76 3.04 3.20 -0.30
N ALA A 77 2.46 4.32 0.10
CA ALA A 77 2.66 4.84 1.45
C ALA A 77 2.18 3.83 2.51
N GLY A 78 2.91 3.77 3.61
CA GLY A 78 2.54 2.90 4.73
C GLY A 78 3.40 3.19 5.95
N GLU A 79 2.88 2.81 7.11
CA GLU A 79 3.58 2.93 8.38
C GLU A 79 3.22 1.77 9.32
N ASN A 80 4.08 1.53 10.29
CA ASN A 80 3.81 0.63 11.41
C ASN A 80 3.81 1.45 12.69
N GLN A 81 2.71 1.39 13.45
CA GLN A 81 2.58 2.07 14.73
C GLN A 81 3.27 1.27 15.83
N PRO A 82 3.86 1.93 16.86
CA PRO A 82 4.54 1.25 17.96
C PRO A 82 3.56 0.60 18.95
N ASN A 83 2.32 1.06 18.98
CA ASN A 83 1.22 0.55 19.79
C ASN A 83 -0.11 0.65 19.02
N GLY A 84 -1.10 -0.14 19.43
CA GLY A 84 -2.41 -0.19 18.78
C GLY A 84 -3.40 0.91 19.21
N ASP A 85 -2.94 1.96 19.90
CA ASP A 85 -3.81 2.96 20.51
C ASP A 85 -3.94 4.23 19.66
N GLY A 86 -3.17 4.35 18.56
CA GLY A 86 -3.23 5.49 17.66
C GLY A 86 -4.63 5.64 17.03
N ARG A 87 -5.15 6.87 17.09
CA ARG A 87 -6.41 7.23 16.42
C ARG A 87 -6.17 8.41 15.48
N THR A 88 -6.77 8.33 14.31
CA THR A 88 -6.80 9.44 13.34
C THR A 88 -7.77 10.52 13.80
N PRO A 89 -7.71 11.74 13.22
CA PRO A 89 -8.71 12.77 13.50
C PRO A 89 -10.14 12.34 13.17
N ASP A 90 -10.32 11.37 12.28
CA ASP A 90 -11.62 10.78 11.94
C ASP A 90 -12.07 9.72 12.98
N GLY A 91 -11.25 9.45 14.01
CA GLY A 91 -11.57 8.54 15.14
C GLY A 91 -11.26 7.06 14.86
N PHE A 92 -10.65 6.72 13.76
CA PHE A 92 -10.31 5.36 13.35
C PHE A 92 -8.90 4.93 13.78
N GLU A 93 -8.64 3.62 13.85
CA GLU A 93 -7.30 3.08 14.10
C GLU A 93 -6.32 3.51 12.99
N THR A 94 -5.14 4.00 13.42
CA THR A 94 -4.22 4.70 12.53
C THR A 94 -3.59 3.80 11.47
N SER A 95 -3.15 2.58 11.82
CA SER A 95 -2.53 1.67 10.84
C SER A 95 -3.53 1.22 9.79
N PHE A 96 -4.76 0.94 10.19
CA PHE A 96 -5.85 0.58 9.27
C PHE A 96 -6.15 1.72 8.30
N VAL A 97 -6.22 2.96 8.80
CA VAL A 97 -6.48 4.12 7.92
C VAL A 97 -5.34 4.36 6.95
N VAL A 98 -4.12 4.50 7.44
CA VAL A 98 -2.97 4.89 6.62
C VAL A 98 -2.61 3.83 5.59
N ASN A 99 -2.61 2.54 5.99
CA ASN A 99 -2.16 1.47 5.11
C ASN A 99 -3.28 0.91 4.21
N TYR A 100 -4.54 1.14 4.56
CA TYR A 100 -5.65 0.58 3.80
C TYR A 100 -6.76 1.60 3.47
N LEU A 101 -7.49 2.14 4.46
CA LEU A 101 -8.75 2.84 4.24
C LEU A 101 -8.59 4.14 3.42
N ALA A 102 -7.52 4.89 3.64
CA ALA A 102 -7.17 6.07 2.86
C ALA A 102 -6.83 5.70 1.41
N HIS A 103 -6.13 4.59 1.20
CA HIS A 103 -5.84 4.07 -0.14
C HIS A 103 -7.10 3.52 -0.82
N TYR A 104 -7.99 2.88 -0.08
CA TYR A 104 -9.32 2.50 -0.59
C TYR A 104 -10.09 3.72 -1.09
N LEU A 105 -10.09 4.82 -0.33
CA LEU A 105 -10.74 6.07 -0.74
C LEU A 105 -10.10 6.63 -2.02
N LEU A 106 -8.76 6.64 -2.10
CA LEU A 106 -8.03 7.06 -3.32
C LEU A 106 -8.40 6.20 -4.53
N LEU A 107 -8.46 4.88 -4.37
CA LEU A 107 -8.89 3.95 -5.43
C LEU A 107 -10.27 4.30 -5.95
N ARG A 108 -11.25 4.43 -5.06
CA ARG A 108 -12.65 4.71 -5.41
C ARG A 108 -12.83 6.05 -6.13
N LEU A 109 -12.05 7.07 -5.74
CA LEU A 109 -12.16 8.41 -6.32
C LEU A 109 -11.33 8.61 -7.59
N LEU A 110 -10.22 7.87 -7.76
CA LEU A 110 -9.33 8.02 -8.92
C LEU A 110 -9.55 6.94 -10.01
N SER A 111 -10.21 5.81 -9.71
CA SER A 111 -10.47 4.78 -10.72
C SER A 111 -11.21 5.28 -11.97
N PRO A 112 -12.14 6.24 -11.91
CA PRO A 112 -12.76 6.77 -13.11
C PRO A 112 -11.80 7.48 -14.06
N ARG A 113 -10.65 7.97 -13.53
CA ARG A 113 -9.61 8.70 -14.26
C ARG A 113 -8.51 7.78 -14.84
N LEU A 114 -8.61 6.47 -14.66
CA LEU A 114 -7.64 5.51 -15.22
C LEU A 114 -7.75 5.45 -16.74
N ALA A 115 -6.61 5.43 -17.41
CA ALA A 115 -6.50 5.19 -18.85
C ALA A 115 -6.81 3.72 -19.20
N ASP A 116 -7.08 3.47 -20.47
CA ASP A 116 -7.15 2.11 -20.99
C ASP A 116 -5.76 1.44 -20.83
N GLY A 117 -5.75 0.22 -20.31
CA GLY A 117 -4.50 -0.50 -20.04
C GLY A 117 -3.66 0.06 -18.88
N ALA A 118 -4.24 0.92 -18.03
CA ALA A 118 -3.54 1.45 -16.86
C ALA A 118 -3.09 0.36 -15.88
N VAL A 119 -2.15 0.72 -15.01
CA VAL A 119 -1.67 -0.16 -13.93
C VAL A 119 -2.06 0.42 -12.58
N VAL A 120 -2.68 -0.38 -11.72
CA VAL A 120 -2.94 -0.05 -10.32
C VAL A 120 -2.14 -1.00 -9.43
N SER A 121 -1.28 -0.45 -8.59
CA SER A 121 -0.46 -1.22 -7.65
C SER A 121 -0.65 -0.72 -6.22
N LEU A 122 -0.99 -1.64 -5.32
CA LEU A 122 -1.06 -1.39 -3.89
C LEU A 122 0.05 -2.15 -3.17
N THR A 123 0.83 -1.44 -2.36
CA THR A 123 1.86 -2.08 -1.53
C THR A 123 1.22 -2.78 -0.35
N THR A 124 1.59 -4.03 -0.16
CA THR A 124 1.17 -4.93 0.92
C THR A 124 2.38 -5.59 1.58
N SER A 125 2.18 -6.64 2.36
CA SER A 125 3.24 -7.40 3.03
C SER A 125 2.86 -8.86 3.24
N GLY A 126 3.83 -9.76 3.24
CA GLY A 126 3.65 -11.17 3.61
C GLY A 126 3.10 -11.40 5.03
N THR A 127 3.07 -10.36 5.87
CA THR A 127 2.48 -10.46 7.22
C THR A 127 0.97 -10.78 7.21
N HIS A 128 0.30 -10.67 6.07
CA HIS A 128 -1.10 -11.06 5.89
C HIS A 128 -1.30 -12.58 5.92
N ASP A 129 -0.23 -13.35 5.76
CA ASP A 129 -0.29 -14.80 5.63
C ASP A 129 0.23 -15.49 6.90
N PRO A 130 -0.61 -16.29 7.60
CA PRO A 130 -0.17 -17.04 8.76
C PRO A 130 0.85 -18.15 8.44
N GLU A 131 0.98 -18.54 7.16
CA GLU A 131 1.97 -19.52 6.72
C GLU A 131 3.36 -18.89 6.46
N GLU A 132 3.43 -17.56 6.32
CA GLU A 132 4.68 -16.83 6.23
C GLU A 132 5.27 -16.62 7.64
N ASP A 133 6.50 -17.08 7.85
CA ASP A 133 7.20 -16.89 9.11
C ASP A 133 7.61 -15.41 9.26
N THR A 134 6.71 -14.58 9.76
CA THR A 134 6.94 -13.16 10.05
C THR A 134 7.04 -12.92 11.55
N MET A 135 7.68 -11.79 11.95
CA MET A 135 7.76 -11.42 13.37
C MET A 135 6.48 -10.78 13.91
N LEU A 136 5.50 -10.51 13.04
CA LEU A 136 4.23 -9.88 13.41
C LEU A 136 3.11 -10.93 13.43
N PRO A 137 2.15 -10.80 14.34
CA PRO A 137 1.02 -11.72 14.40
C PRO A 137 0.16 -11.60 13.12
N PRO A 138 -0.31 -12.71 12.56
CA PRO A 138 -1.17 -12.67 11.37
C PRO A 138 -2.54 -12.08 11.70
N PRO A 139 -3.28 -11.59 10.68
CA PRO A 139 -4.64 -11.09 10.87
C PRO A 139 -5.60 -12.20 11.30
N ARG A 140 -6.61 -11.86 12.11
CA ARG A 140 -7.71 -12.77 12.48
C ARG A 140 -8.90 -12.65 11.53
N HIS A 141 -9.15 -11.45 11.03
CA HIS A 141 -10.29 -11.11 10.18
C HIS A 141 -9.97 -9.89 9.31
N ALA A 142 -10.90 -9.55 8.42
CA ALA A 142 -10.91 -8.31 7.63
C ALA A 142 -12.24 -7.55 7.82
N ASP A 143 -12.80 -7.55 9.03
CA ASP A 143 -13.98 -6.78 9.38
C ASP A 143 -13.61 -5.29 9.46
N ALA A 144 -14.10 -4.48 8.53
CA ALA A 144 -13.74 -3.07 8.41
C ALA A 144 -14.16 -2.25 9.65
N ALA A 145 -15.30 -2.57 10.25
CA ALA A 145 -15.80 -1.83 11.41
C ALA A 145 -14.98 -2.13 12.67
N LEU A 146 -14.61 -3.41 12.89
CA LEU A 146 -13.75 -3.81 14.00
C LEU A 146 -12.32 -3.32 13.82
N LEU A 147 -11.77 -3.32 12.59
CA LEU A 147 -10.44 -2.78 12.31
C LEU A 147 -10.39 -1.25 12.48
N ALA A 148 -11.43 -0.55 12.10
CA ALA A 148 -11.55 0.89 12.31
C ALA A 148 -11.72 1.24 13.81
N HIS A 149 -12.39 0.40 14.57
CA HIS A 149 -12.72 0.60 15.99
C HIS A 149 -12.34 -0.64 16.82
N PRO A 150 -11.05 -0.92 17.03
CA PRO A 150 -10.59 -2.15 17.69
C PRO A 150 -11.06 -2.27 19.14
N ASP A 151 -11.52 -1.19 19.76
CA ASP A 151 -12.13 -1.23 21.10
C ASP A 151 -13.45 -2.00 21.13
N ARG A 152 -14.07 -2.24 19.97
CA ARG A 152 -15.30 -3.03 19.79
C ARG A 152 -15.01 -4.50 19.45
N ASP A 153 -13.76 -4.85 19.19
CA ASP A 153 -13.36 -6.23 18.90
C ASP A 153 -13.20 -7.02 20.23
N PRO A 154 -14.06 -8.02 20.49
CA PRO A 154 -13.97 -8.82 21.71
C PRO A 154 -12.69 -9.65 21.80
N ASP A 155 -12.05 -9.93 20.64
CA ASP A 155 -10.82 -10.70 20.55
C ASP A 155 -9.57 -9.81 20.42
N ARG A 156 -9.68 -8.52 20.72
CA ARG A 156 -8.55 -7.59 20.69
C ARG A 156 -7.40 -8.08 21.55
N ASP A 157 -6.18 -7.98 21.03
CA ASP A 157 -4.97 -8.29 21.80
C ASP A 157 -4.81 -7.32 22.98
N ALA A 158 -4.55 -7.86 24.17
CA ALA A 158 -4.34 -7.07 25.38
C ALA A 158 -2.97 -6.36 25.39
N GLU A 159 -1.97 -6.95 24.73
CA GLU A 159 -0.64 -6.35 24.65
C GLU A 159 -0.57 -5.33 23.50
N PRO A 160 -0.22 -4.05 23.75
CA PRO A 160 -0.25 -2.99 22.74
C PRO A 160 0.62 -3.26 21.50
N ARG A 161 1.79 -3.89 21.66
CA ARG A 161 2.68 -4.22 20.55
C ARG A 161 2.11 -5.32 19.67
N VAL A 162 1.48 -6.33 20.27
CA VAL A 162 0.81 -7.42 19.53
C VAL A 162 -0.38 -6.85 18.77
N ALA A 163 -1.19 -6.01 19.43
CA ALA A 163 -2.32 -5.32 18.80
C ALA A 163 -1.87 -4.48 17.58
N ALA A 164 -0.81 -3.69 17.72
CA ALA A 164 -0.25 -2.88 16.63
C ALA A 164 0.24 -3.76 15.47
N GLY A 165 0.98 -4.82 15.78
CA GLY A 165 1.47 -5.76 14.76
C GLY A 165 0.33 -6.43 14.00
N ARG A 166 -0.74 -6.82 14.70
CA ARG A 166 -1.93 -7.42 14.09
C ARG A 166 -2.73 -6.41 13.26
N ALA A 167 -2.87 -5.18 13.72
CA ALA A 167 -3.52 -4.11 12.95
C ALA A 167 -2.78 -3.85 11.63
N TYR A 168 -1.44 -3.81 11.66
CA TYR A 168 -0.62 -3.72 10.47
C TYR A 168 -0.83 -4.92 9.52
N SER A 169 -0.81 -6.15 10.04
CA SER A 169 -1.03 -7.37 9.25
C SER A 169 -2.44 -7.41 8.66
N ALA A 170 -3.46 -6.97 9.41
CA ALA A 170 -4.84 -6.90 8.95
C ALA A 170 -5.03 -5.85 7.83
N ALA A 171 -4.39 -4.67 7.95
CA ALA A 171 -4.41 -3.68 6.88
C ALA A 171 -3.79 -4.21 5.58
N ASN A 172 -2.71 -5.01 5.66
CA ASN A 172 -2.10 -5.66 4.49
C ASN A 172 -3.02 -6.73 3.87
N LEU A 173 -3.74 -7.50 4.68
CA LEU A 173 -4.79 -8.41 4.19
C LEU A 173 -5.89 -7.63 3.45
N CYS A 174 -6.40 -6.54 4.05
CA CYS A 174 -7.43 -5.69 3.45
C CYS A 174 -6.97 -5.11 2.10
N THR A 175 -5.69 -4.76 1.98
CA THR A 175 -5.10 -4.29 0.72
C THR A 175 -5.21 -5.33 -0.40
N ILE A 176 -4.93 -6.60 -0.13
CA ILE A 176 -5.04 -7.67 -1.13
C ILE A 176 -6.52 -7.91 -1.52
N LEU A 177 -7.41 -7.90 -0.53
CA LEU A 177 -8.84 -8.02 -0.78
C LEU A 177 -9.37 -6.86 -1.64
N ALA A 178 -8.90 -5.62 -1.41
CA ALA A 178 -9.27 -4.47 -2.22
C ALA A 178 -8.75 -4.56 -3.66
N VAL A 179 -7.53 -5.06 -3.87
CA VAL A 179 -6.98 -5.35 -5.21
C VAL A 179 -7.91 -6.30 -5.97
N ARG A 180 -8.36 -7.37 -5.32
CA ARG A 180 -9.27 -8.34 -5.92
C ARG A 180 -10.65 -7.74 -6.21
N ALA A 181 -11.18 -6.93 -5.29
CA ALA A 181 -12.46 -6.26 -5.48
C ALA A 181 -12.41 -5.25 -6.64
N LEU A 182 -11.34 -4.44 -6.69
CA LEU A 182 -11.16 -3.46 -7.76
C LEU A 182 -11.06 -4.12 -9.15
N ALA A 183 -10.34 -5.24 -9.25
CA ALA A 183 -10.17 -5.98 -10.50
C ALA A 183 -11.50 -6.52 -11.08
N LEU A 184 -12.55 -6.59 -10.28
CA LEU A 184 -13.90 -7.03 -10.70
C LEU A 184 -14.82 -5.85 -11.03
N GLN A 185 -14.41 -4.60 -10.80
CA GLN A 185 -15.26 -3.46 -11.11
C GLN A 185 -15.47 -3.33 -12.64
N PRO A 186 -16.71 -3.13 -13.12
CA PRO A 186 -17.00 -3.11 -14.55
C PRO A 186 -16.15 -2.12 -15.35
N GLU A 187 -15.90 -0.92 -14.79
CA GLU A 187 -15.08 0.11 -15.42
C GLU A 187 -13.60 -0.28 -15.52
N VAL A 188 -13.08 -1.02 -14.54
CA VAL A 188 -11.70 -1.52 -14.50
C VAL A 188 -11.50 -2.64 -15.51
N VAL A 189 -12.49 -3.54 -15.59
CA VAL A 189 -12.53 -4.62 -16.59
C VAL A 189 -12.64 -4.04 -18.00
N ALA A 190 -13.55 -3.11 -18.23
CA ALA A 190 -13.78 -2.49 -19.55
C ALA A 190 -12.51 -1.78 -20.07
N LYS A 191 -11.74 -1.15 -19.20
CA LYS A 191 -10.49 -0.46 -19.53
C LYS A 191 -9.27 -1.38 -19.55
N ASN A 192 -9.43 -2.69 -19.34
CA ASN A 192 -8.33 -3.66 -19.28
C ASN A 192 -7.20 -3.24 -18.33
N VAL A 193 -7.56 -2.71 -17.16
CA VAL A 193 -6.62 -2.23 -16.15
C VAL A 193 -5.92 -3.42 -15.46
N THR A 194 -4.60 -3.36 -15.36
CA THR A 194 -3.83 -4.32 -14.56
C THR A 194 -3.86 -3.91 -13.10
N VAL A 195 -4.48 -4.72 -12.24
CA VAL A 195 -4.55 -4.45 -10.79
C VAL A 195 -3.75 -5.50 -10.03
N LEU A 196 -2.81 -5.06 -9.18
CA LEU A 196 -1.96 -5.98 -8.43
C LEU A 196 -1.60 -5.48 -7.02
N ALA A 197 -1.43 -6.43 -6.11
CA ALA A 197 -0.83 -6.24 -4.81
C ALA A 197 0.68 -6.48 -4.89
N TYR A 198 1.47 -5.56 -4.35
CA TYR A 198 2.92 -5.61 -4.39
C TYR A 198 3.49 -5.78 -2.98
N ASP A 199 4.18 -6.88 -2.72
CA ASP A 199 4.91 -7.14 -1.48
C ASP A 199 6.42 -6.98 -1.71
N PRO A 200 7.05 -5.92 -1.19
CA PRO A 200 8.49 -5.72 -1.31
C PRO A 200 9.30 -6.74 -0.48
N GLY A 201 8.63 -7.56 0.33
CA GLY A 201 9.25 -8.42 1.33
C GLY A 201 9.97 -7.64 2.43
N PRO A 202 10.59 -8.33 3.38
CA PRO A 202 11.31 -7.68 4.47
C PRO A 202 12.52 -6.92 3.92
N THR A 203 12.45 -5.59 3.99
CA THR A 203 13.43 -4.67 3.42
C THR A 203 14.03 -3.78 4.52
N PRO A 204 15.24 -4.10 5.04
CA PRO A 204 15.92 -3.29 6.03
C PRO A 204 16.22 -1.88 5.50
N GLY A 205 16.21 -0.88 6.40
CA GLY A 205 16.52 0.51 6.05
C GLY A 205 15.36 1.30 5.46
N THR A 206 14.16 0.71 5.39
CA THR A 206 12.92 1.44 5.08
C THR A 206 12.38 2.13 6.34
N GLY A 207 11.59 3.20 6.16
CA GLY A 207 10.99 3.95 7.27
C GLY A 207 9.88 3.20 8.05
N LEU A 208 9.68 1.91 7.80
CA LEU A 208 8.64 1.11 8.43
C LEU A 208 8.78 1.03 9.96
N LEU A 209 10.02 1.05 10.47
CA LEU A 209 10.33 1.09 11.91
C LEU A 209 10.59 2.51 12.43
N ARG A 210 10.16 3.55 11.71
CA ARG A 210 10.42 4.96 12.09
C ARG A 210 9.95 5.28 13.52
N ASN A 211 8.88 4.67 13.94
CA ASN A 211 8.28 4.84 15.26
C ASN A 211 8.82 3.86 16.32
N ALA A 212 9.77 2.99 15.97
CA ALA A 212 10.45 2.12 16.94
C ALA A 212 11.47 2.91 17.78
N PRO A 213 11.87 2.42 18.97
CA PRO A 213 12.90 3.05 19.79
C PRO A 213 14.18 3.32 18.99
N ALA A 214 14.83 4.47 19.23
CA ALA A 214 16.00 4.93 18.47
C ALA A 214 17.11 3.87 18.38
N VAL A 215 17.33 3.10 19.45
CA VAL A 215 18.32 2.01 19.48
C VAL A 215 17.98 0.89 18.48
N ALA A 216 16.70 0.51 18.37
CA ALA A 216 16.26 -0.50 17.41
C ALA A 216 16.39 0.01 15.97
N ASN A 217 16.11 1.29 15.73
CA ASN A 217 16.28 1.93 14.42
C ASN A 217 17.75 2.01 14.01
N VAL A 218 18.65 2.37 14.92
CA VAL A 218 20.09 2.43 14.65
C VAL A 218 20.64 1.02 14.41
N ALA A 219 20.28 0.04 15.25
CA ALA A 219 20.69 -1.36 15.07
C ALA A 219 20.20 -1.90 13.72
N TRP A 220 18.94 -1.63 13.34
CA TRP A 220 18.37 -2.05 12.07
C TRP A 220 19.07 -1.39 10.85
N ARG A 221 19.45 -0.12 10.96
CA ARG A 221 20.19 0.59 9.91
C ARG A 221 21.65 0.12 9.77
N VAL A 222 22.33 -0.13 10.90
CA VAL A 222 23.75 -0.50 10.93
C VAL A 222 23.93 -1.99 10.62
N PHE A 223 23.16 -2.85 11.25
CA PHE A 223 23.28 -4.31 11.14
C PHE A 223 22.39 -4.92 10.06
N GLY A 224 21.40 -4.18 9.54
CA GLY A 224 20.50 -4.66 8.51
C GLY A 224 21.23 -5.12 7.23
N GLY A 225 22.31 -4.43 6.85
CA GLY A 225 23.17 -4.81 5.73
C GLY A 225 23.94 -6.12 5.97
N LEU A 226 24.40 -6.36 7.21
CA LEU A 226 25.08 -7.61 7.61
C LEU A 226 24.07 -8.75 7.76
N LEU A 227 22.92 -8.50 8.40
CA LEU A 227 21.80 -9.43 8.51
C LEU A 227 21.30 -9.89 7.14
N ARG A 228 21.24 -9.00 6.15
CA ARG A 228 20.90 -9.35 4.78
C ARG A 228 21.85 -10.37 4.16
N ARG A 229 23.16 -10.28 4.46
CA ARG A 229 24.15 -11.25 4.00
C ARG A 229 24.02 -12.62 4.69
N MET A 230 23.61 -12.62 5.96
CA MET A 230 23.48 -13.84 6.77
C MET A 230 22.09 -14.49 6.64
N VAL A 231 21.06 -13.68 6.46
CA VAL A 231 19.66 -14.15 6.37
C VAL A 231 19.17 -13.91 4.94
N ARG A 232 19.16 -14.94 4.12
CA ARG A 232 18.70 -14.94 2.71
C ARG A 232 17.27 -14.44 2.47
N ARG A 233 16.60 -13.98 3.51
CA ARG A 233 15.21 -13.57 3.58
C ARG A 233 15.01 -12.08 3.28
N TYR A 234 16.03 -11.24 3.46
CA TYR A 234 15.92 -9.79 3.31
C TYR A 234 16.23 -9.32 1.89
N ASN A 235 15.36 -8.43 1.39
CA ASN A 235 15.55 -7.77 0.10
C ASN A 235 16.30 -6.44 0.26
N SER A 236 16.93 -5.98 -0.82
CA SER A 236 17.49 -4.62 -0.88
C SER A 236 16.38 -3.59 -1.12
N LYS A 237 16.59 -2.39 -0.60
CA LYS A 237 15.73 -1.23 -0.89
C LYS A 237 15.72 -0.93 -2.40
N GLU A 238 16.86 -1.10 -3.02
CA GLU A 238 17.06 -0.89 -4.45
C GLU A 238 16.25 -1.88 -5.28
N ALA A 239 16.28 -3.17 -4.96
CA ALA A 239 15.50 -4.19 -5.67
C ALA A 239 14.00 -3.98 -5.46
N GLY A 240 13.55 -3.77 -4.21
CA GLY A 240 12.15 -3.48 -3.93
C GLY A 240 11.64 -2.24 -4.67
N GLY A 241 12.42 -1.16 -4.67
CA GLY A 241 12.06 0.06 -5.39
C GLY A 241 12.11 -0.08 -6.91
N ALA A 242 13.10 -0.80 -7.44
CA ALA A 242 13.22 -1.03 -8.88
C ALA A 242 12.05 -1.84 -9.43
N HIS A 243 11.59 -2.87 -8.71
CA HIS A 243 10.41 -3.63 -9.11
C HIS A 243 9.14 -2.79 -9.04
N LEU A 244 8.96 -1.98 -7.99
CA LEU A 244 7.81 -1.07 -7.90
C LEU A 244 7.80 -0.05 -9.05
N GLY A 245 8.96 0.53 -9.38
CA GLY A 245 9.11 1.42 -10.52
C GLY A 245 8.83 0.74 -11.86
N ALA A 246 9.30 -0.50 -12.04
CA ALA A 246 9.00 -1.29 -13.24
C ALA A 246 7.50 -1.59 -13.40
N ILE A 247 6.80 -1.88 -12.29
CA ILE A 247 5.34 -2.03 -12.26
C ILE A 247 4.67 -0.73 -12.67
N ALA A 248 5.02 0.40 -12.07
CA ALA A 248 4.46 1.72 -12.38
C ALA A 248 4.66 2.12 -13.84
N LEU A 249 5.78 1.73 -14.42
CA LEU A 249 6.10 1.97 -15.84
C LEU A 249 5.42 0.98 -16.79
N GLY A 250 4.63 0.02 -16.30
CA GLY A 250 3.98 -0.99 -17.13
C GLY A 250 4.94 -1.99 -17.76
N ARG A 251 6.11 -2.18 -17.15
CA ARG A 251 7.16 -3.12 -17.65
C ARG A 251 7.03 -4.52 -17.07
N VAL A 252 6.02 -4.77 -16.26
CA VAL A 252 5.75 -6.06 -15.62
C VAL A 252 4.40 -6.57 -16.10
N ASN A 253 4.40 -7.76 -16.68
CA ASN A 253 3.18 -8.44 -17.12
C ASN A 253 2.87 -9.59 -16.16
N PRO A 254 1.79 -9.49 -15.37
CA PRO A 254 1.36 -10.58 -14.50
C PRO A 254 1.03 -11.84 -15.33
N PRO A 255 1.44 -13.03 -14.88
CA PRO A 255 0.90 -14.26 -15.43
C PRO A 255 -0.63 -14.32 -15.27
N ALA A 256 -1.31 -15.03 -16.16
CA ALA A 256 -2.77 -15.13 -16.12
C ALA A 256 -3.29 -15.55 -14.74
N GLY A 257 -4.26 -14.80 -14.20
CA GLY A 257 -4.85 -15.02 -12.90
C GLY A 257 -3.97 -14.64 -11.70
N ARG A 258 -2.77 -14.10 -11.91
CA ARG A 258 -1.88 -13.66 -10.84
C ARG A 258 -2.04 -12.16 -10.57
N TYR A 259 -2.22 -11.83 -9.30
CA TYR A 259 -2.40 -10.45 -8.82
C TYR A 259 -1.55 -10.12 -7.59
N TYR A 260 -0.82 -11.09 -7.04
CA TYR A 260 0.06 -10.90 -5.89
C TYR A 260 1.52 -11.11 -6.30
N ALA A 261 2.23 -9.99 -6.44
CA ALA A 261 3.63 -9.90 -6.80
C ALA A 261 4.47 -9.69 -5.54
N ALA A 262 5.43 -10.57 -5.26
CA ALA A 262 6.29 -10.49 -4.09
C ALA A 262 7.76 -10.49 -4.47
N VAL A 263 8.57 -9.67 -3.79
CA VAL A 263 10.03 -9.73 -3.94
C VAL A 263 10.59 -10.73 -2.96
N ARG A 264 11.30 -11.71 -3.49
CA ARG A 264 11.99 -12.73 -2.71
C ARG A 264 13.41 -12.88 -3.23
N ARG A 265 14.40 -12.65 -2.38
CA ARG A 265 15.84 -12.67 -2.76
C ARG A 265 16.14 -11.70 -3.91
N ASP A 266 15.65 -10.48 -3.79
CA ASP A 266 15.76 -9.40 -4.76
C ASP A 266 15.08 -9.69 -6.13
N ALA A 267 14.41 -10.80 -6.33
CA ALA A 267 13.68 -11.16 -7.55
C ALA A 267 12.17 -11.03 -7.37
N LEU A 268 11.46 -10.52 -8.38
CA LEU A 268 10.00 -10.49 -8.42
C LEU A 268 9.46 -11.89 -8.68
N THR A 269 8.55 -12.34 -7.83
CA THR A 269 7.88 -13.64 -7.91
C THR A 269 6.37 -13.47 -7.80
N TRP A 270 5.61 -14.42 -8.31
CA TRP A 270 4.15 -14.43 -8.24
C TRP A 270 3.71 -15.53 -7.29
N LEU A 271 3.13 -15.14 -6.18
CA LEU A 271 2.72 -16.06 -5.12
C LEU A 271 1.19 -16.16 -5.03
N GLU A 272 0.71 -17.18 -4.36
CA GLU A 272 -0.67 -17.23 -3.88
C GLU A 272 -0.74 -16.51 -2.53
N PRO A 273 -1.69 -15.58 -2.33
CA PRO A 273 -1.89 -14.98 -1.03
C PRO A 273 -2.63 -15.96 -0.08
N SER A 274 -2.71 -15.62 1.21
CA SER A 274 -3.34 -16.44 2.24
C SER A 274 -4.78 -16.88 1.89
N LYS A 275 -5.26 -17.94 2.54
CA LYS A 275 -6.64 -18.42 2.35
C LYS A 275 -7.67 -17.32 2.58
N LEU A 276 -7.48 -16.52 3.65
CA LEU A 276 -8.40 -15.43 3.98
C LEU A 276 -8.37 -14.32 2.91
N ALA A 277 -7.20 -14.03 2.34
CA ALA A 277 -7.06 -13.07 1.23
C ALA A 277 -7.73 -13.56 -0.07
N ARG A 278 -7.99 -14.87 -0.21
CA ARG A 278 -8.67 -15.47 -1.38
C ARG A 278 -10.17 -15.68 -1.18
N ASP A 279 -10.70 -15.42 0.00
CA ASP A 279 -12.12 -15.56 0.29
C ASP A 279 -12.94 -14.45 -0.36
N ASP A 280 -13.84 -14.82 -1.27
CA ASP A 280 -14.68 -13.89 -2.03
C ASP A 280 -15.71 -13.17 -1.14
N ARG A 281 -16.27 -13.88 -0.16
CA ARG A 281 -17.25 -13.29 0.75
C ARG A 281 -16.60 -12.23 1.64
N VAL A 282 -15.40 -12.52 2.16
CA VAL A 282 -14.63 -11.56 2.95
C VAL A 282 -14.28 -10.32 2.12
N ARG A 283 -13.85 -10.51 0.85
CA ARG A 283 -13.60 -9.43 -0.11
C ARG A 283 -14.82 -8.52 -0.29
N ASP A 284 -15.96 -9.10 -0.57
CA ASP A 284 -17.18 -8.34 -0.91
C ASP A 284 -17.72 -7.57 0.30
N VAL A 285 -17.68 -8.19 1.48
CA VAL A 285 -18.06 -7.55 2.74
C VAL A 285 -17.11 -6.39 3.05
N LEU A 286 -15.78 -6.61 3.00
CA LEU A 286 -14.80 -5.57 3.25
C LEU A 286 -14.99 -4.37 2.29
N TRP A 287 -15.16 -4.63 1.00
CA TRP A 287 -15.31 -3.59 -0.02
C TRP A 287 -16.52 -2.70 0.26
N ARG A 288 -17.68 -3.30 0.55
CA ARG A 288 -18.92 -2.62 0.88
C ARG A 288 -18.82 -1.83 2.19
N ASP A 289 -18.29 -2.44 3.24
CA ASP A 289 -18.25 -1.84 4.56
C ASP A 289 -17.22 -0.71 4.63
N SER A 290 -16.12 -0.83 3.88
CA SER A 290 -15.15 0.26 3.71
C SER A 290 -15.76 1.48 3.02
N ALA A 291 -16.68 1.29 2.06
CA ALA A 291 -17.40 2.41 1.43
C ALA A 291 -18.19 3.22 2.47
N SER A 292 -18.87 2.52 3.37
CA SER A 292 -19.64 3.16 4.45
C SER A 292 -18.75 3.99 5.38
N LEU A 293 -17.56 3.46 5.76
CA LEU A 293 -16.61 4.17 6.63
C LEU A 293 -16.07 5.47 6.01
N VAL A 294 -15.94 5.52 4.69
CA VAL A 294 -15.47 6.72 3.98
C VAL A 294 -16.59 7.56 3.37
N GLY A 295 -17.85 7.26 3.66
CA GLY A 295 -19.01 8.02 3.18
C GLY A 295 -19.24 7.91 1.67
N LEU A 296 -18.95 6.75 1.08
CA LEU A 296 -19.26 6.42 -0.32
C LEU A 296 -20.41 5.40 -0.39
N GLN A 297 -21.02 5.31 -1.56
CA GLN A 297 -21.92 4.20 -1.85
C GLN A 297 -21.12 2.91 -2.06
N PRO A 298 -21.67 1.77 -1.65
CA PRO A 298 -21.05 0.44 -1.80
C PRO A 298 -20.64 0.10 -3.23
#